data_b8c41be8cf2ef4a6213bd3ea0820bab3
#
_entry.id   b8c41be8cf2ef4a6213bd3ea0820bab3
#
_cell.length_a   1.000
_cell.length_b   1.000
_cell.length_c   1.000
_cell.angle_alpha   90.00
_cell.angle_beta   90.00
_cell.angle_gamma   90.00
#
_symmetry.space_group_name_H-M   'P 1'
#
loop_
_entity.id
_entity.type
_entity.pdbx_description
1 polymer ?
#
loop_
_entity_poly.entity_id
_entity_poly.type
_entity_poly.pdbx_seq_one_letter_code
_entity_poly.pdbx_strand_id
1 'polypeptide(L)'
;GMLLATATPVQLHPVEAWDLLHILSQGNDGVLGGWTHSSRWYQPSRCLDIATGDAEVPTADLREGWEFVRDPLPSKFENPAFDRIRRSLDAEDTRWQFPPESLNQLSPAIQRVQLQNGLLPEYGAHYNPLLRCIVRRTRAYLEATINPATGSYFLPKVTVKLFGEDHEGALVLGSYLREADVEAEEFSQLLAQRVKGAGFFKTLLLRRLGSSMEAGRRTVAKLLGEEPDA
;
A
#
# COMPACT_ATOMS: atom_id res chain seq x y z
N GLY A 1 -1.13 12.63 -17.56
CA GLY A 1 -0.67 11.76 -16.45
C GLY A 1 -1.86 11.27 -15.64
N MET A 2 -1.67 10.16 -14.92
CA MET A 2 -2.68 9.57 -14.03
C MET A 2 -2.19 9.67 -12.59
N LEU A 3 -3.10 9.95 -11.66
CA LEU A 3 -2.86 9.95 -10.22
C LEU A 3 -3.92 9.04 -9.56
N LEU A 4 -3.48 8.06 -8.78
CA LEU A 4 -4.35 7.26 -7.95
C LEU A 4 -4.24 7.73 -6.49
N ALA A 5 -5.38 8.03 -5.86
CA ALA A 5 -5.44 8.41 -4.46
C ALA A 5 -6.23 7.36 -3.68
N THR A 6 -5.63 6.82 -2.63
CA THR A 6 -6.25 5.84 -1.74
C THR A 6 -5.77 6.06 -0.32
N ALA A 7 -6.64 5.79 0.66
CA ALA A 7 -6.27 5.81 2.07
C ALA A 7 -5.48 4.56 2.50
N THR A 8 -5.66 3.45 1.79
CA THR A 8 -5.09 2.14 2.12
C THR A 8 -4.50 1.48 0.89
N PRO A 9 -3.31 1.92 0.42
CA PRO A 9 -2.69 1.35 -0.78
C PRO A 9 -2.26 -0.11 -0.58
N VAL A 10 -2.06 -0.53 0.66
CA VAL A 10 -1.74 -1.90 1.07
C VAL A 10 -2.57 -2.23 2.29
N GLN A 11 -3.37 -3.29 2.22
CA GLN A 11 -4.17 -3.78 3.34
C GLN A 11 -3.57 -5.05 3.95
N LEU A 12 -3.25 -6.02 3.11
CA LEU A 12 -2.77 -7.34 3.53
C LEU A 12 -1.41 -7.69 2.94
N HIS A 13 -1.20 -7.42 1.66
CA HIS A 13 0.00 -7.84 0.96
C HIS A 13 0.62 -6.73 0.11
N PRO A 14 1.95 -6.64 0.03
CA PRO A 14 2.65 -5.65 -0.81
C PRO A 14 2.27 -5.71 -2.30
N VAL A 15 1.78 -6.85 -2.78
CA VAL A 15 1.31 -7.02 -4.17
C VAL A 15 0.19 -6.04 -4.53
N GLU A 16 -0.62 -5.62 -3.57
CA GLU A 16 -1.69 -4.64 -3.79
C GLU A 16 -1.12 -3.29 -4.25
N ALA A 17 0.04 -2.89 -3.70
CA ALA A 17 0.74 -1.70 -4.16
C ALA A 17 1.29 -1.87 -5.58
N TRP A 18 1.80 -3.06 -5.91
CA TRP A 18 2.25 -3.37 -7.25
C TRP A 18 1.10 -3.34 -8.27
N ASP A 19 -0.07 -3.86 -7.92
CA ASP A 19 -1.27 -3.82 -8.77
C ASP A 19 -1.66 -2.36 -9.11
N LEU A 20 -1.58 -1.44 -8.13
CA LEU A 20 -1.81 -0.02 -8.37
C LEU A 20 -0.76 0.59 -9.31
N LEU A 21 0.51 0.24 -9.14
CA LEU A 21 1.57 0.67 -10.05
C LEU A 21 1.41 0.07 -11.44
N HIS A 22 0.95 -1.17 -11.54
CA HIS A 22 0.66 -1.81 -12.82
C HIS A 22 -0.45 -1.06 -13.59
N ILE A 23 -1.49 -0.60 -12.91
CA ILE A 23 -2.51 0.28 -13.52
C ILE A 23 -1.88 1.60 -13.99
N LEU A 24 -1.05 2.24 -13.15
CA LEU A 24 -0.37 3.50 -13.50
C LEU A 24 0.63 3.35 -14.64
N SER A 25 1.20 2.17 -14.83
CA SER A 25 2.17 1.88 -15.88
C SER A 25 1.55 1.79 -17.27
N GLN A 26 0.23 1.70 -17.39
CA GLN A 26 -0.45 1.63 -18.67
C GLN A 26 -0.24 2.93 -19.46
N GLY A 27 0.60 2.86 -20.50
CA GLY A 27 0.99 4.02 -21.31
C GLY A 27 1.98 4.97 -20.62
N ASN A 28 2.66 4.51 -19.55
CA ASN A 28 3.71 5.27 -18.86
C ASN A 28 4.88 4.37 -18.44
N ASP A 29 5.86 4.24 -19.32
CA ASP A 29 7.04 3.38 -19.11
C ASP A 29 7.94 3.85 -17.95
N GLY A 30 7.74 5.06 -17.43
CA GLY A 30 8.48 5.58 -16.27
C GLY A 30 8.07 4.97 -14.93
N VAL A 31 6.97 4.21 -14.88
CA VAL A 31 6.47 3.59 -13.63
C VAL A 31 7.13 2.23 -13.39
N LEU A 32 6.83 1.21 -14.19
CA LEU A 32 7.37 -0.15 -14.06
C LEU A 32 8.30 -0.53 -15.21
N GLY A 33 8.60 0.39 -16.12
CA GLY A 33 9.36 0.12 -17.32
C GLY A 33 8.49 -0.28 -18.51
N GLY A 34 9.13 -0.82 -19.55
CA GLY A 34 8.44 -1.16 -20.79
C GLY A 34 7.53 -2.36 -20.69
N TRP A 35 6.35 -2.22 -21.26
CA TRP A 35 5.33 -3.28 -21.36
C TRP A 35 5.84 -4.54 -22.08
N THR A 36 6.83 -4.44 -22.94
CA THR A 36 7.34 -5.53 -23.79
C THR A 36 8.16 -6.59 -23.04
N HIS A 37 7.93 -6.76 -21.75
CA HIS A 37 8.55 -7.76 -20.88
C HIS A 37 10.07 -7.62 -20.68
N SER A 38 10.65 -6.48 -21.04
CA SER A 38 12.06 -6.24 -20.81
C SER A 38 12.38 -5.82 -19.38
N SER A 39 11.41 -5.22 -18.69
CA SER A 39 11.60 -4.77 -17.31
C SER A 39 11.45 -5.90 -16.29
N ARG A 40 12.39 -5.96 -15.35
CA ARG A 40 12.31 -6.86 -14.19
C ARG A 40 11.18 -6.49 -13.23
N TRP A 41 10.72 -5.24 -13.26
CA TRP A 41 9.67 -4.72 -12.38
C TRP A 41 8.26 -5.20 -12.74
N TYR A 42 8.08 -5.81 -13.90
CA TYR A 42 6.85 -6.54 -14.26
C TYR A 42 6.75 -7.95 -13.65
N GLN A 43 7.76 -8.40 -12.89
CA GLN A 43 7.75 -9.68 -12.18
C GLN A 43 7.44 -9.42 -10.69
N PRO A 44 6.17 -9.49 -10.25
CA PRO A 44 5.77 -9.01 -8.92
C PRO A 44 6.49 -9.72 -7.77
N SER A 45 6.71 -11.04 -7.84
CA SER A 45 7.38 -11.78 -6.78
C SER A 45 8.76 -11.19 -6.46
N ARG A 46 9.66 -11.14 -7.46
CA ARG A 46 11.03 -10.67 -7.25
C ARG A 46 11.13 -9.17 -6.93
N CYS A 47 10.31 -8.35 -7.56
CA CYS A 47 10.34 -6.92 -7.29
C CYS A 47 9.78 -6.57 -5.90
N LEU A 48 8.83 -7.34 -5.40
CA LEU A 48 8.31 -7.16 -4.05
C LEU A 48 9.34 -7.60 -3.00
N ASP A 49 10.01 -8.74 -3.19
CA ASP A 49 11.08 -9.19 -2.31
C ASP A 49 12.19 -8.12 -2.19
N ILE A 50 12.56 -7.48 -3.30
CA ILE A 50 13.52 -6.37 -3.27
C ILE A 50 12.94 -5.13 -2.57
N ALA A 51 11.69 -4.80 -2.81
CA ALA A 51 11.06 -3.62 -2.24
C ALA A 51 10.79 -3.75 -0.74
N THR A 52 10.57 -4.97 -0.24
CA THR A 52 10.40 -5.28 1.20
C THR A 52 11.73 -5.51 1.91
N GLY A 53 12.82 -5.70 1.18
CA GLY A 53 14.14 -5.98 1.72
C GLY A 53 14.40 -7.47 1.96
N ASP A 54 13.53 -8.36 1.48
CA ASP A 54 13.69 -9.81 1.57
C ASP A 54 14.70 -10.33 0.53
N ALA A 55 14.99 -9.53 -0.50
CA ALA A 55 16.04 -9.77 -1.47
C ALA A 55 16.80 -8.46 -1.81
N GLU A 56 18.02 -8.61 -2.31
CA GLU A 56 18.83 -7.49 -2.76
C GLU A 56 18.94 -7.46 -4.30
N VAL A 57 19.16 -6.28 -4.84
CA VAL A 57 19.53 -6.15 -6.25
C VAL A 57 20.93 -6.74 -6.42
N PRO A 58 21.17 -7.61 -7.44
CA PRO A 58 22.48 -8.22 -7.67
C PRO A 58 23.57 -7.18 -7.85
N THR A 59 24.59 -7.22 -7.01
CA THR A 59 25.78 -6.35 -7.07
C THR A 59 27.00 -7.06 -7.63
N ALA A 60 27.08 -8.40 -7.46
CA ALA A 60 28.20 -9.21 -7.94
C ALA A 60 28.18 -9.36 -9.47
N ASP A 61 27.00 -9.51 -10.07
CA ASP A 61 26.80 -9.53 -11.52
C ASP A 61 26.25 -8.16 -11.96
N LEU A 62 27.14 -7.36 -12.52
CA LEU A 62 26.80 -6.02 -13.01
C LEU A 62 25.75 -6.04 -14.14
N ARG A 63 25.72 -7.07 -14.95
CA ARG A 63 24.72 -7.21 -16.04
C ARG A 63 23.35 -7.48 -15.46
N GLU A 64 23.26 -8.38 -14.50
CA GLU A 64 22.01 -8.69 -13.82
C GLU A 64 21.51 -7.47 -13.02
N GLY A 65 22.39 -6.79 -12.28
CA GLY A 65 22.06 -5.56 -11.59
C GLY A 65 21.56 -4.45 -12.51
N TRP A 66 22.18 -4.32 -13.70
CA TRP A 66 21.75 -3.35 -14.71
C TRP A 66 20.33 -3.59 -15.20
N GLU A 67 19.86 -4.83 -15.26
CA GLU A 67 18.48 -5.18 -15.63
C GLU A 67 17.43 -4.52 -14.74
N PHE A 68 17.73 -4.27 -13.47
CA PHE A 68 16.83 -3.57 -12.54
C PHE A 68 16.87 -2.05 -12.67
N VAL A 69 17.99 -1.50 -13.16
CA VAL A 69 18.19 -0.05 -13.21
C VAL A 69 17.81 0.55 -14.57
N ARG A 70 18.03 -0.18 -15.67
CA ARG A 70 17.88 0.31 -17.04
C ARG A 70 16.44 0.50 -17.50
N ASP A 71 15.49 -0.15 -16.85
CA ASP A 71 14.10 -0.20 -17.29
C ASP A 71 13.15 -0.35 -16.07
N PRO A 72 12.64 0.75 -15.52
CA PRO A 72 12.83 2.15 -15.91
C PRO A 72 14.11 2.77 -15.32
N LEU A 73 14.92 3.43 -16.16
CA LEU A 73 16.06 4.19 -15.67
C LEU A 73 15.58 5.46 -14.96
N PRO A 74 15.89 5.66 -13.66
CA PRO A 74 15.45 6.80 -12.89
C PRO A 74 15.87 8.15 -13.50
N SER A 75 15.14 9.22 -13.13
CA SER A 75 15.42 10.57 -13.58
C SER A 75 16.78 11.07 -13.08
N LYS A 76 17.41 11.95 -13.86
CA LYS A 76 18.66 12.60 -13.46
C LYS A 76 18.57 13.39 -12.15
N PHE A 77 17.37 13.80 -11.76
CA PHE A 77 17.13 14.58 -10.54
C PHE A 77 17.09 13.72 -9.26
N GLU A 78 16.95 12.39 -9.38
CA GLU A 78 16.85 11.50 -8.23
C GLU A 78 18.20 11.24 -7.55
N ASN A 79 19.27 11.14 -8.35
CA ASN A 79 20.63 10.98 -7.85
C ASN A 79 21.64 11.45 -8.91
N PRO A 80 22.74 12.12 -8.54
CA PRO A 80 23.80 12.53 -9.47
C PRO A 80 24.41 11.39 -10.29
N ALA A 81 24.37 10.16 -9.80
CA ALA A 81 24.85 9.01 -10.56
C ALA A 81 23.93 8.70 -11.75
N PHE A 82 22.60 8.85 -11.61
CA PHE A 82 21.69 8.71 -12.75
C PHE A 82 21.92 9.79 -13.80
N ASP A 83 22.21 11.04 -13.40
CA ASP A 83 22.56 12.09 -14.33
C ASP A 83 23.79 11.72 -15.17
N ARG A 84 24.84 11.18 -14.53
CA ARG A 84 26.07 10.75 -15.24
C ARG A 84 25.82 9.59 -16.17
N ILE A 85 25.02 8.61 -15.74
CA ILE A 85 24.61 7.47 -16.58
C ILE A 85 23.81 7.96 -17.79
N ARG A 86 22.80 8.82 -17.57
CA ARG A 86 21.97 9.38 -18.65
C ARG A 86 22.78 10.16 -19.67
N ARG A 87 23.69 11.02 -19.21
CA ARG A 87 24.59 11.76 -20.12
C ARG A 87 25.50 10.82 -20.93
N SER A 88 25.99 9.74 -20.32
CA SER A 88 26.83 8.77 -21.03
C SER A 88 26.07 7.96 -22.08
N LEU A 89 24.74 7.85 -21.92
CA LEU A 89 23.84 7.17 -22.86
C LEU A 89 23.18 8.14 -23.86
N ASP A 90 23.55 9.42 -23.82
CA ASP A 90 22.87 10.50 -24.59
C ASP A 90 21.35 10.42 -24.46
N ALA A 91 20.88 10.31 -23.20
CA ALA A 91 19.50 10.01 -22.87
C ALA A 91 18.73 11.25 -22.42
N GLU A 92 17.65 11.55 -23.13
CA GLU A 92 16.65 12.51 -22.65
C GLU A 92 15.94 12.02 -21.38
N ASP A 93 15.45 12.95 -20.55
CA ASP A 93 14.74 12.62 -19.30
C ASP A 93 13.44 11.83 -19.51
N THR A 94 12.86 11.92 -20.70
CA THR A 94 11.63 11.21 -21.08
C THR A 94 11.88 9.78 -21.56
N ARG A 95 13.15 9.40 -21.76
CA ARG A 95 13.51 8.04 -22.16
C ARG A 95 13.73 7.17 -20.93
N TRP A 96 12.86 6.22 -20.73
CA TRP A 96 12.88 5.33 -19.56
C TRP A 96 13.53 3.99 -19.81
N GLN A 97 13.52 3.51 -21.06
CA GLN A 97 13.96 2.16 -21.43
C GLN A 97 15.30 2.18 -22.17
N PHE A 98 16.16 1.31 -21.76
CA PHE A 98 17.45 1.07 -22.40
C PHE A 98 17.66 -0.41 -22.65
N PRO A 99 18.26 -0.82 -23.80
CA PRO A 99 18.56 -2.22 -24.05
C PRO A 99 19.66 -2.71 -23.08
N PRO A 100 19.73 -4.03 -22.81
CA PRO A 100 20.77 -4.59 -21.93
C PRO A 100 22.20 -4.19 -22.32
N GLU A 101 22.45 -4.09 -23.64
CA GLU A 101 23.75 -3.77 -24.23
C GLU A 101 24.20 -2.33 -23.95
N SER A 102 23.30 -1.46 -23.55
CA SER A 102 23.64 -0.06 -23.19
C SER A 102 24.62 0.02 -22.02
N LEU A 103 24.70 -1.02 -21.18
CA LEU A 103 25.76 -1.14 -20.19
C LEU A 103 27.16 -0.99 -20.79
N ASN A 104 27.38 -1.54 -21.98
CA ASN A 104 28.69 -1.49 -22.67
C ASN A 104 29.06 -0.08 -23.16
N GLN A 105 28.10 0.83 -23.24
CA GLN A 105 28.33 2.24 -23.59
C GLN A 105 28.83 3.07 -22.41
N LEU A 106 28.62 2.57 -21.19
CA LEU A 106 29.11 3.23 -19.97
C LEU A 106 30.62 2.96 -19.83
N SER A 107 31.37 4.00 -19.47
CA SER A 107 32.79 3.83 -19.18
C SER A 107 33.02 2.88 -17.99
N PRO A 108 34.17 2.18 -17.90
CA PRO A 108 34.47 1.29 -16.78
C PRO A 108 34.38 1.99 -15.40
N ALA A 109 34.71 3.27 -15.35
CA ALA A 109 34.58 4.06 -14.12
C ALA A 109 33.12 4.23 -13.72
N ILE A 110 32.21 4.52 -14.66
CA ILE A 110 30.77 4.63 -14.38
C ILE A 110 30.20 3.28 -13.99
N GLN A 111 30.54 2.21 -14.71
CA GLN A 111 30.09 0.87 -14.37
C GLN A 111 30.49 0.46 -12.95
N ARG A 112 31.77 0.63 -12.58
CA ARG A 112 32.26 0.18 -11.28
C ARG A 112 31.90 1.12 -10.16
N VAL A 113 32.15 2.44 -10.30
CA VAL A 113 32.02 3.39 -9.21
C VAL A 113 30.59 3.87 -9.02
N GLN A 114 29.92 4.27 -10.11
CA GLN A 114 28.58 4.84 -10.01
C GLN A 114 27.51 3.77 -9.91
N LEU A 115 27.59 2.71 -10.72
CA LEU A 115 26.56 1.67 -10.76
C LEU A 115 26.84 0.59 -9.72
N GLN A 116 27.91 -0.18 -9.86
CA GLN A 116 28.16 -1.36 -9.02
C GLN A 116 28.35 -1.04 -7.53
N ASN A 117 29.21 -0.08 -7.23
CA ASN A 117 29.53 0.26 -5.84
C ASN A 117 28.64 1.37 -5.24
N GLY A 118 27.96 2.14 -6.09
CA GLY A 118 27.13 3.26 -5.65
C GLY A 118 25.64 2.92 -5.67
N LEU A 119 25.06 2.77 -6.86
CA LEU A 119 23.61 2.67 -6.99
C LEU A 119 23.02 1.29 -6.64
N LEU A 120 23.66 0.20 -7.10
CA LEU A 120 23.08 -1.15 -6.94
C LEU A 120 22.86 -1.55 -5.49
N PRO A 121 23.79 -1.30 -4.54
CA PRO A 121 23.58 -1.64 -3.13
C PRO A 121 22.39 -0.93 -2.50
N GLU A 122 22.10 0.29 -2.95
CA GLU A 122 21.06 1.14 -2.40
C GLU A 122 19.77 1.13 -3.21
N TYR A 123 19.78 0.52 -4.41
CA TYR A 123 18.68 0.64 -5.37
C TYR A 123 17.37 0.09 -4.82
N GLY A 124 17.42 -1.06 -4.17
CA GLY A 124 16.25 -1.68 -3.56
C GLY A 124 15.64 -0.83 -2.43
N ALA A 125 16.48 -0.18 -1.64
CA ALA A 125 16.04 0.62 -0.50
C ALA A 125 15.58 2.05 -0.85
N HIS A 126 16.09 2.62 -1.97
CA HIS A 126 15.89 4.05 -2.23
C HIS A 126 15.33 4.40 -3.61
N TYR A 127 15.54 3.55 -4.64
CA TYR A 127 15.26 3.93 -6.02
C TYR A 127 14.33 2.98 -6.77
N ASN A 128 13.78 1.96 -6.09
CA ASN A 128 12.85 1.05 -6.73
C ASN A 128 11.53 1.75 -7.12
N PRO A 129 10.81 1.29 -8.15
CA PRO A 129 9.60 1.91 -8.66
C PRO A 129 8.49 2.11 -7.61
N LEU A 130 8.37 1.23 -6.60
CA LEU A 130 7.37 1.39 -5.55
C LEU A 130 7.64 2.64 -4.72
N LEU A 131 8.89 2.89 -4.36
CA LEU A 131 9.27 4.10 -3.60
C LEU A 131 9.18 5.37 -4.44
N ARG A 132 9.53 5.29 -5.73
CA ARG A 132 9.53 6.44 -6.64
C ARG A 132 8.12 6.90 -7.02
N CYS A 133 7.18 5.96 -7.15
CA CYS A 133 5.84 6.23 -7.67
C CYS A 133 4.76 6.28 -6.58
N ILE A 134 5.06 5.85 -5.35
CA ILE A 134 4.13 5.86 -4.22
C ILE A 134 4.54 6.92 -3.21
N VAL A 135 3.70 7.94 -3.03
CA VAL A 135 3.88 8.95 -1.99
C VAL A 135 3.00 8.58 -0.79
N ARG A 136 3.63 8.15 0.31
CA ARG A 136 2.95 7.87 1.56
C ARG A 136 3.26 8.95 2.59
N ARG A 137 2.23 9.61 3.09
CA ARG A 137 2.36 10.56 4.20
C ARG A 137 1.72 9.94 5.44
N THR A 138 2.55 9.63 6.43
CA THR A 138 2.04 9.12 7.71
C THR A 138 1.36 10.24 8.50
N ARG A 139 0.45 9.86 9.40
CA ARG A 139 -0.18 10.80 10.32
C ARG A 139 0.87 11.57 11.15
N ALA A 140 1.86 10.84 11.69
CA ALA A 140 2.95 11.45 12.45
C ALA A 140 3.70 12.52 11.64
N TYR A 141 3.98 12.25 10.35
CA TYR A 141 4.58 13.24 9.46
C TYR A 141 3.71 14.48 9.28
N LEU A 142 2.39 14.31 9.06
CA LEU A 142 1.47 15.43 8.87
C LEU A 142 1.26 16.26 10.15
N GLU A 143 1.30 15.62 11.31
CA GLU A 143 1.20 16.27 12.61
C GLU A 143 2.51 17.01 13.02
N ALA A 144 3.65 16.62 12.45
CA ALA A 144 4.95 17.24 12.73
C ALA A 144 5.38 18.29 11.69
N THR A 145 4.75 18.30 10.49
CA THR A 145 5.17 19.16 9.37
C THR A 145 4.28 20.39 9.24
N ILE A 146 4.92 21.56 9.16
CA ILE A 146 4.22 22.85 8.95
C ILE A 146 3.95 23.01 7.45
N ASN A 147 2.72 23.36 7.11
CA ASN A 147 2.33 23.74 5.76
C ASN A 147 2.90 25.13 5.45
N PRO A 148 3.79 25.28 4.47
CA PRO A 148 4.43 26.55 4.17
C PRO A 148 3.44 27.61 3.65
N ALA A 149 2.29 27.21 3.12
CA ALA A 149 1.29 28.13 2.60
C ALA A 149 0.41 28.73 3.71
N THR A 150 0.19 28.02 4.80
CA THR A 150 -0.72 28.45 5.88
C THR A 150 -0.01 28.76 7.20
N GLY A 151 1.25 28.31 7.37
CA GLY A 151 2.01 28.44 8.60
C GLY A 151 1.51 27.54 9.76
N SER A 152 0.54 26.67 9.51
CA SER A 152 -0.01 25.73 10.47
C SER A 152 0.43 24.29 10.15
N TYR A 153 0.30 23.37 11.10
CA TYR A 153 0.54 21.94 10.80
C TYR A 153 -0.43 21.44 9.74
N PHE A 154 0.04 20.52 8.87
CA PHE A 154 -0.83 19.89 7.86
C PHE A 154 -2.01 19.17 8.50
N LEU A 155 -1.79 18.56 9.66
CA LEU A 155 -2.81 17.90 10.46
C LEU A 155 -2.67 18.35 11.92
N PRO A 156 -3.74 18.84 12.55
CA PRO A 156 -3.70 19.17 13.97
C PRO A 156 -3.53 17.88 14.79
N LYS A 157 -2.79 17.98 15.89
CA LYS A 157 -2.61 16.86 16.81
C LYS A 157 -3.97 16.54 17.47
N VAL A 158 -4.40 15.30 17.30
CA VAL A 158 -5.64 14.81 17.92
C VAL A 158 -5.30 14.03 19.17
N THR A 159 -5.89 14.44 20.28
CA THR A 159 -5.82 13.69 21.54
C THR A 159 -7.06 12.80 21.62
N VAL A 160 -6.86 11.49 21.64
CA VAL A 160 -7.94 10.53 21.85
C VAL A 160 -8.15 10.37 23.36
N LYS A 161 -9.38 10.60 23.81
CA LYS A 161 -9.81 10.26 25.18
C LYS A 161 -10.71 9.03 25.09
N LEU A 162 -10.33 7.98 25.79
CA LEU A 162 -11.16 6.81 25.99
C LEU A 162 -11.99 7.05 27.25
N PHE A 163 -13.29 6.78 27.15
CA PHE A 163 -14.21 6.86 28.26
C PHE A 163 -14.68 5.46 28.63
N GLY A 164 -14.81 5.17 29.92
CA GLY A 164 -15.34 3.90 30.39
C GLY A 164 -14.35 2.88 30.91
N GLU A 165 -13.03 3.12 30.83
CA GLU A 165 -12.02 2.21 31.39
C GLU A 165 -12.17 2.08 32.92
N ASP A 166 -12.51 3.19 33.63
CA ASP A 166 -12.66 3.23 35.09
C ASP A 166 -14.13 3.39 35.52
N HIS A 167 -15.08 2.96 34.72
CA HIS A 167 -16.51 3.14 34.91
C HIS A 167 -16.99 4.62 34.97
N GLU A 168 -16.12 5.59 35.06
CA GLU A 168 -16.44 7.00 34.95
C GLU A 168 -16.58 7.41 33.47
N GLY A 169 -17.75 7.95 33.11
CA GLY A 169 -18.03 8.37 31.73
C GLY A 169 -18.34 7.23 30.76
N ALA A 170 -18.56 6.02 31.25
CA ALA A 170 -19.01 4.91 30.41
C ALA A 170 -20.36 5.25 29.77
N LEU A 171 -20.48 4.95 28.47
CA LEU A 171 -21.77 5.07 27.80
C LEU A 171 -22.75 4.04 28.40
N VAL A 172 -23.77 4.52 29.07
CA VAL A 172 -24.86 3.65 29.54
C VAL A 172 -25.76 3.37 28.34
N LEU A 173 -25.78 2.10 27.91
CA LEU A 173 -26.73 1.67 26.89
C LEU A 173 -28.15 1.89 27.37
N GLY A 174 -29.00 2.47 26.52
CA GLY A 174 -30.43 2.57 26.80
C GLY A 174 -31.02 1.16 27.07
N SER A 175 -32.08 1.08 27.89
CA SER A 175 -32.69 -0.21 28.27
C SER A 175 -33.00 -1.10 27.06
N TYR A 176 -33.56 -0.50 26.02
CA TYR A 176 -33.90 -1.20 24.77
C TYR A 176 -32.71 -1.80 24.04
N LEU A 177 -31.53 -1.16 24.10
CA LEU A 177 -30.29 -1.72 23.49
C LEU A 177 -29.76 -2.88 24.31
N ARG A 178 -29.86 -2.79 25.64
CA ARG A 178 -29.47 -3.85 26.56
C ARG A 178 -30.36 -5.07 26.41
N GLU A 179 -31.66 -4.86 26.32
CA GLU A 179 -32.64 -5.92 26.06
C GLU A 179 -32.37 -6.60 24.73
N ALA A 180 -32.17 -5.83 23.66
CA ALA A 180 -31.84 -6.40 22.33
C ALA A 180 -30.53 -7.19 22.33
N ASP A 181 -29.53 -6.79 23.10
CA ASP A 181 -28.27 -7.53 23.21
C ASP A 181 -28.45 -8.86 23.96
N VAL A 182 -29.21 -8.86 25.06
CA VAL A 182 -29.56 -10.07 25.82
C VAL A 182 -30.36 -11.04 24.95
N GLU A 183 -31.39 -10.58 24.26
CA GLU A 183 -32.22 -11.38 23.36
C GLU A 183 -31.40 -11.98 22.20
N ALA A 184 -30.50 -11.20 21.64
CA ALA A 184 -29.57 -11.65 20.59
C ALA A 184 -28.60 -12.72 21.11
N GLU A 185 -28.17 -12.62 22.35
CA GLU A 185 -27.31 -13.62 22.98
C GLU A 185 -28.05 -14.92 23.25
N GLU A 186 -29.27 -14.85 23.81
CA GLU A 186 -30.14 -16.02 24.00
C GLU A 186 -30.48 -16.73 22.70
N PHE A 187 -30.89 -15.95 21.67
CA PHE A 187 -31.14 -16.50 20.33
C PHE A 187 -29.91 -17.25 19.81
N SER A 188 -28.74 -16.64 19.98
CA SER A 188 -27.49 -17.24 19.50
C SER A 188 -27.12 -18.52 20.24
N GLN A 189 -27.42 -18.63 21.54
CA GLN A 189 -27.24 -19.83 22.33
C GLN A 189 -28.19 -20.96 21.90
N LEU A 190 -29.44 -20.63 21.65
CA LEU A 190 -30.44 -21.58 21.12
C LEU A 190 -30.08 -22.08 19.73
N LEU A 191 -29.58 -21.18 18.88
CA LEU A 191 -29.14 -21.53 17.53
C LEU A 191 -27.92 -22.44 17.57
N ALA A 192 -26.99 -22.24 18.52
CA ALA A 192 -25.79 -23.07 18.69
C ALA A 192 -26.10 -24.54 19.00
N GLN A 193 -27.25 -24.80 19.62
CA GLN A 193 -27.72 -26.17 19.90
C GLN A 193 -28.25 -26.89 18.65
N ARG A 194 -28.62 -26.14 17.61
CA ARG A 194 -29.31 -26.68 16.43
C ARG A 194 -28.45 -26.70 15.17
N VAL A 195 -27.50 -25.76 15.04
CA VAL A 195 -26.73 -25.53 13.80
C VAL A 195 -25.25 -25.48 14.08
N LYS A 196 -24.46 -26.29 13.34
CA LYS A 196 -23.01 -26.20 13.34
C LYS A 196 -22.60 -24.85 12.69
N GLY A 197 -21.78 -24.06 13.40
CA GLY A 197 -21.35 -22.74 12.89
C GLY A 197 -22.15 -21.57 13.45
N ALA A 198 -23.00 -21.78 14.44
CA ALA A 198 -23.80 -20.73 15.09
C ALA A 198 -22.99 -19.55 15.63
N GLY A 199 -21.71 -19.74 15.96
CA GLY A 199 -20.80 -18.65 16.40
C GLY A 199 -20.64 -17.55 15.34
N PHE A 200 -20.70 -17.89 14.06
CA PHE A 200 -20.70 -16.88 12.98
C PHE A 200 -21.95 -16.00 13.05
N PHE A 201 -23.11 -16.60 13.22
CA PHE A 201 -24.39 -15.87 13.31
C PHE A 201 -24.45 -15.00 14.55
N LYS A 202 -23.93 -15.48 15.70
CA LYS A 202 -23.78 -14.66 16.91
C LYS A 202 -22.96 -13.39 16.62
N THR A 203 -21.77 -13.56 16.06
CA THR A 203 -20.89 -12.44 15.76
C THR A 203 -21.52 -11.48 14.74
N LEU A 204 -22.20 -12.00 13.73
CA LEU A 204 -22.88 -11.20 12.72
C LEU A 204 -24.01 -10.37 13.35
N LEU A 205 -24.87 -11.00 14.15
CA LEU A 205 -26.02 -10.34 14.75
C LEU A 205 -25.60 -9.26 15.76
N LEU A 206 -24.66 -9.57 16.65
CA LEU A 206 -24.16 -8.59 17.63
C LEU A 206 -23.44 -7.41 16.95
N ARG A 207 -22.67 -7.65 15.89
CA ARG A 207 -22.08 -6.55 15.11
C ARG A 207 -23.12 -5.67 14.42
N ARG A 208 -24.21 -6.26 13.93
CA ARG A 208 -25.29 -5.51 13.29
C ARG A 208 -26.08 -4.69 14.30
N LEU A 209 -26.42 -5.25 15.46
CA LEU A 209 -27.07 -4.53 16.56
C LEU A 209 -26.18 -3.38 17.08
N GLY A 210 -24.89 -3.63 17.28
CA GLY A 210 -23.93 -2.60 17.69
C GLY A 210 -23.72 -1.50 16.62
N SER A 211 -24.03 -1.77 15.35
CA SER A 211 -24.00 -0.76 14.28
C SER A 211 -25.26 0.13 14.31
N SER A 212 -26.44 -0.47 14.34
CA SER A 212 -27.72 0.19 14.54
C SER A 212 -28.82 -0.84 14.78
N MET A 213 -29.88 -0.44 15.52
CA MET A 213 -31.06 -1.29 15.73
C MET A 213 -31.73 -1.70 14.42
N GLU A 214 -31.77 -0.82 13.45
CA GLU A 214 -32.36 -1.12 12.13
C GLU A 214 -31.53 -2.17 11.38
N ALA A 215 -30.20 -2.12 11.47
CA ALA A 215 -29.35 -3.15 10.86
C ALA A 215 -29.56 -4.52 11.54
N GLY A 216 -29.76 -4.54 12.87
CA GLY A 216 -30.11 -5.72 13.62
C GLY A 216 -31.47 -6.28 13.18
N ARG A 217 -32.51 -5.45 13.15
CA ARG A 217 -33.86 -5.81 12.73
C ARG A 217 -33.89 -6.46 11.34
N ARG A 218 -33.26 -5.81 10.36
CA ARG A 218 -33.16 -6.35 8.97
C ARG A 218 -32.41 -7.67 8.91
N THR A 219 -31.39 -7.83 9.76
CA THR A 219 -30.64 -9.09 9.81
C THR A 219 -31.50 -10.22 10.36
N VAL A 220 -32.26 -9.97 11.41
CA VAL A 220 -33.19 -10.95 12.01
C VAL A 220 -34.30 -11.31 11.03
N ALA A 221 -34.96 -10.32 10.40
CA ALA A 221 -35.98 -10.56 9.39
C ALA A 221 -35.46 -11.47 8.26
N LYS A 222 -34.26 -11.19 7.75
CA LYS A 222 -33.64 -12.02 6.73
C LYS A 222 -33.33 -13.44 7.21
N LEU A 223 -32.92 -13.62 8.44
CA LEU A 223 -32.67 -14.94 9.03
C LEU A 223 -33.96 -15.74 9.22
N LEU A 224 -35.09 -15.07 9.48
CA LEU A 224 -36.42 -15.68 9.60
C LEU A 224 -37.09 -15.92 8.24
N GLY A 225 -36.53 -15.45 7.14
CA GLY A 225 -37.13 -15.55 5.81
C GLY A 225 -38.27 -14.55 5.57
N GLU A 226 -38.35 -13.50 6.43
CA GLU A 226 -39.27 -12.38 6.25
C GLU A 226 -38.65 -11.35 5.31
N GLU A 227 -39.40 -10.89 4.28
CA GLU A 227 -38.93 -9.74 3.49
C GLU A 227 -38.98 -8.48 4.37
N PRO A 228 -37.87 -7.74 4.52
CA PRO A 228 -37.93 -6.49 5.25
C PRO A 228 -38.80 -5.50 4.46
N ASP A 229 -39.83 -4.98 5.09
CA ASP A 229 -40.66 -3.91 4.51
C ASP A 229 -39.79 -2.81 3.90
N ALA A 230 -40.13 -2.37 2.66
CA ALA A 230 -39.43 -1.42 1.85
C ALA A 230 -39.40 0.01 2.45
#